data_3d0ba67eb7943b0ad622683ecc49adb2
#
_entry.id   3d0ba67eb7943b0ad622683ecc49adb2
#
_cell.length_a   1.000
_cell.length_b   1.000
_cell.length_c   1.000
_cell.angle_alpha   90.00
_cell.angle_beta   90.00
_cell.angle_gamma   90.00
#
_symmetry.space_group_name_H-M   'P 1'
#
loop_
_entity.id
_entity.type
_entity.pdbx_description
1 polymer ?
#
loop_
_entity_poly.entity_id
_entity_poly.type
_entity_poly.pdbx_seq_one_letter_code
_entity_poly.pdbx_strand_id
1 'polypeptide(L)'
;MRGRHGVLPEERRLGQDFIVDLVCWLDLTAAADSDDLNDTVNYAELAQIAHDVVAGEPLNLIEAVAGRIASAAMEHFAELHAVEVTIHKPAAPIPLTFDDVAVVARRSRKAHDAALRAAPAHGTQESATSASATSESTPEGAGR
;
A
#
# COMPACT_ATOMS: atom_id res chain seq x y z
N MET A 1 -3.87 -12.75 7.45
CA MET A 1 -4.62 -11.49 7.22
C MET A 1 -5.55 -11.69 6.03
N ARG A 2 -6.78 -11.17 6.09
CA ARG A 2 -7.72 -11.31 4.97
C ARG A 2 -7.64 -10.14 4.02
N GLY A 3 -7.54 -10.40 2.70
CA GLY A 3 -7.45 -9.39 1.64
C GLY A 3 -8.19 -9.80 0.37
N ARG A 4 -8.29 -8.85 -0.58
CA ARG A 4 -9.01 -9.04 -1.85
C ARG A 4 -8.10 -8.81 -3.06
N HIS A 5 -6.81 -9.06 -2.89
CA HIS A 5 -5.82 -8.87 -3.94
C HIS A 5 -5.83 -10.01 -4.95
N GLY A 6 -5.75 -9.68 -6.21
CA GLY A 6 -5.71 -10.61 -7.32
C GLY A 6 -6.26 -9.99 -8.61
N VAL A 7 -5.96 -10.63 -9.73
CA VAL A 7 -6.42 -10.21 -11.06
C VAL A 7 -7.81 -10.74 -11.39
N LEU A 8 -8.24 -11.85 -10.77
CA LEU A 8 -9.51 -12.46 -11.06
C LEU A 8 -10.65 -11.76 -10.30
N PRO A 9 -11.82 -11.54 -10.94
CA PRO A 9 -12.99 -10.95 -10.27
C PRO A 9 -13.41 -11.70 -8.99
N GLU A 10 -13.29 -13.02 -8.98
CA GLU A 10 -13.66 -13.86 -7.84
C GLU A 10 -12.77 -13.62 -6.62
N GLU A 11 -11.47 -13.40 -6.82
CA GLU A 11 -10.54 -13.06 -5.74
C GLU A 11 -10.93 -11.75 -5.07
N ARG A 12 -11.36 -10.77 -5.86
CA ARG A 12 -11.81 -9.46 -5.37
C ARG A 12 -13.16 -9.54 -4.66
N ARG A 13 -14.05 -10.39 -5.14
CA ARG A 13 -15.39 -10.58 -4.56
C ARG A 13 -15.34 -11.35 -3.25
N LEU A 14 -14.65 -12.47 -3.22
CA LEU A 14 -14.62 -13.39 -2.07
C LEU A 14 -13.53 -13.03 -1.06
N GLY A 15 -12.39 -12.54 -1.54
CA GLY A 15 -11.19 -12.39 -0.75
C GLY A 15 -10.59 -13.73 -0.33
N GLN A 16 -9.40 -13.70 0.21
CA GLN A 16 -8.68 -14.87 0.72
C GLN A 16 -7.72 -14.48 1.83
N ASP A 17 -7.17 -15.48 2.50
CA ASP A 17 -6.17 -15.26 3.52
C ASP A 17 -4.78 -15.14 2.90
N PHE A 18 -4.04 -14.13 3.37
CA PHE A 18 -2.64 -13.90 3.09
C PHE A 18 -1.83 -14.04 4.38
N ILE A 19 -0.63 -14.61 4.28
CA ILE A 19 0.34 -14.62 5.36
C ILE A 19 1.43 -13.62 4.99
N VAL A 20 1.85 -12.81 5.96
CA VAL A 20 2.86 -11.77 5.76
C VAL A 20 3.97 -11.97 6.76
N ASP A 21 5.18 -12.19 6.26
CA ASP A 21 6.39 -12.20 7.06
C ASP A 21 7.18 -10.92 6.80
N LEU A 22 7.72 -10.34 7.88
CA LEU A 22 8.49 -9.11 7.85
C LEU A 22 9.84 -9.34 8.53
N VAL A 23 10.92 -8.98 7.85
CA VAL A 23 12.27 -8.94 8.43
C VAL A 23 12.79 -7.52 8.32
N CYS A 24 13.18 -6.95 9.46
CA CYS A 24 13.67 -5.59 9.56
C CYS A 24 15.15 -5.59 9.92
N TRP A 25 15.92 -4.71 9.26
CA TRP A 25 17.32 -4.44 9.58
C TRP A 25 17.43 -3.03 10.15
N LEU A 26 17.89 -2.94 11.40
CA LEU A 26 18.14 -1.71 12.14
C LEU A 26 19.27 -1.92 13.14
N ASP A 27 19.78 -0.86 13.73
CA ASP A 27 20.71 -0.95 14.86
C ASP A 27 19.91 -1.25 16.14
N LEU A 28 20.19 -2.37 16.77
CA LEU A 28 19.52 -2.81 18.00
C LEU A 28 20.33 -2.51 19.27
N THR A 29 21.48 -1.84 19.16
CA THR A 29 22.39 -1.60 20.30
C THR A 29 21.70 -0.85 21.42
N ALA A 30 21.02 0.26 21.09
CA ALA A 30 20.32 1.07 22.09
C ALA A 30 19.24 0.28 22.81
N ALA A 31 18.39 -0.42 22.06
CA ALA A 31 17.31 -1.23 22.64
C ALA A 31 17.84 -2.41 23.48
N ALA A 32 18.95 -3.01 23.06
CA ALA A 32 19.57 -4.10 23.82
C ALA A 32 20.15 -3.64 25.17
N ASP A 33 20.62 -2.39 25.23
CA ASP A 33 21.20 -1.81 26.44
C ASP A 33 20.14 -1.22 27.37
N SER A 34 19.10 -0.58 26.80
CA SER A 34 18.08 0.16 27.56
C SER A 34 16.87 -0.68 27.97
N ASP A 35 16.57 -1.75 27.24
CA ASP A 35 15.31 -2.51 27.34
C ASP A 35 14.06 -1.60 27.20
N ASP A 36 14.18 -0.52 26.40
CA ASP A 36 13.12 0.45 26.13
C ASP A 36 12.56 0.28 24.72
N LEU A 37 11.23 0.17 24.61
CA LEU A 37 10.53 0.05 23.33
C LEU A 37 10.75 1.28 22.43
N ASN A 38 11.01 2.45 22.99
CA ASN A 38 11.27 3.66 22.22
C ASN A 38 12.60 3.63 21.43
N ASP A 39 13.48 2.69 21.78
CA ASP A 39 14.79 2.53 21.12
C ASP A 39 14.76 1.47 19.99
N THR A 40 13.57 1.00 19.61
CA THR A 40 13.41 0.00 18.54
C THR A 40 12.10 0.17 17.78
N VAL A 41 11.95 -0.60 16.69
CA VAL A 41 10.70 -0.68 15.93
C VAL A 41 9.64 -1.40 16.75
N ASN A 42 8.50 -0.76 16.96
CA ASN A 42 7.32 -1.39 17.53
C ASN A 42 6.70 -2.37 16.51
N TYR A 43 6.91 -3.67 16.73
CA TYR A 43 6.39 -4.70 15.82
C TYR A 43 4.86 -4.73 15.73
N ALA A 44 4.12 -4.24 16.73
CA ALA A 44 2.66 -4.14 16.68
C ALA A 44 2.22 -3.06 15.66
N GLU A 45 2.91 -1.93 15.62
CA GLU A 45 2.67 -0.89 14.60
C GLU A 45 3.06 -1.38 13.20
N LEU A 46 4.19 -2.10 13.10
CA LEU A 46 4.62 -2.71 11.85
C LEU A 46 3.59 -3.72 11.32
N ALA A 47 3.04 -4.56 12.21
CA ALA A 47 1.98 -5.51 11.87
C ALA A 47 0.68 -4.79 11.45
N GLN A 48 0.34 -3.65 12.08
CA GLN A 48 -0.80 -2.84 11.69
C GLN A 48 -0.64 -2.24 10.30
N ILE A 49 0.55 -1.73 9.96
CA ILE A 49 0.87 -1.24 8.60
C ILE A 49 0.65 -2.35 7.56
N ALA A 50 1.15 -3.55 7.82
CA ALA A 50 0.95 -4.68 6.92
C ALA A 50 -0.54 -5.05 6.79
N HIS A 51 -1.26 -5.09 7.90
CA HIS A 51 -2.70 -5.37 7.93
C HIS A 51 -3.47 -4.34 7.10
N ASP A 52 -3.21 -3.06 7.25
CA ASP A 52 -3.95 -1.98 6.57
C ASP A 52 -3.76 -2.04 5.06
N VAL A 53 -2.57 -2.42 4.60
CA VAL A 53 -2.33 -2.65 3.16
C VAL A 53 -3.07 -3.89 2.67
N VAL A 54 -3.02 -5.01 3.40
CA VAL A 54 -3.67 -6.27 2.99
C VAL A 54 -5.19 -6.16 3.02
N ALA A 55 -5.75 -5.49 4.02
CA ALA A 55 -7.20 -5.29 4.15
C ALA A 55 -7.74 -4.13 3.30
N GLY A 56 -6.86 -3.30 2.75
CA GLY A 56 -7.20 -2.09 2.00
C GLY A 56 -7.66 -2.35 0.57
N GLU A 57 -7.51 -1.33 -0.27
CA GLU A 57 -7.91 -1.36 -1.68
C GLU A 57 -7.23 -2.50 -2.46
N PRO A 58 -8.01 -3.30 -3.22
CA PRO A 58 -7.48 -4.44 -3.95
C PRO A 58 -6.42 -4.07 -4.98
N LEU A 59 -5.27 -4.73 -4.91
CA LEU A 59 -4.21 -4.68 -5.90
C LEU A 59 -4.26 -5.94 -6.77
N ASN A 60 -3.79 -5.85 -8.00
CA ASN A 60 -3.78 -6.99 -8.92
C ASN A 60 -2.73 -8.03 -8.54
N LEU A 61 -1.58 -7.57 -8.08
CA LEU A 61 -0.37 -8.38 -7.90
C LEU A 61 0.06 -8.39 -6.44
N ILE A 62 0.45 -9.56 -5.93
CA ILE A 62 1.00 -9.69 -4.57
C ILE A 62 2.37 -9.01 -4.45
N GLU A 63 3.10 -8.86 -5.56
CA GLU A 63 4.32 -8.05 -5.65
C GLU A 63 4.05 -6.58 -5.33
N ALA A 64 2.93 -6.03 -5.80
CA ALA A 64 2.52 -4.67 -5.48
C ALA A 64 2.11 -4.52 -4.01
N VAL A 65 1.47 -5.55 -3.44
CA VAL A 65 1.15 -5.60 -2.00
C VAL A 65 2.42 -5.56 -1.17
N ALA A 66 3.37 -6.46 -1.47
CA ALA A 66 4.67 -6.53 -0.78
C ALA A 66 5.45 -5.20 -0.88
N GLY A 67 5.50 -4.62 -2.08
CA GLY A 67 6.15 -3.34 -2.33
C GLY A 67 5.51 -2.17 -1.56
N ARG A 68 4.18 -2.15 -1.45
CA ARG A 68 3.44 -1.12 -0.70
C ARG A 68 3.69 -1.24 0.80
N ILE A 69 3.67 -2.45 1.36
CA ILE A 69 4.01 -2.68 2.77
C ILE A 69 5.45 -2.23 3.04
N ALA A 70 6.40 -2.62 2.19
CA ALA A 70 7.80 -2.23 2.34
C ALA A 70 7.99 -0.71 2.31
N SER A 71 7.28 0.00 1.41
CA SER A 71 7.33 1.46 1.35
C SER A 71 6.76 2.10 2.62
N ALA A 72 5.57 1.67 3.04
CA ALA A 72 4.90 2.22 4.21
C ALA A 72 5.71 2.00 5.50
N ALA A 73 6.32 0.82 5.66
CA ALA A 73 7.22 0.55 6.78
C ALA A 73 8.45 1.48 6.78
N MET A 74 9.08 1.68 5.61
CA MET A 74 10.22 2.59 5.47
C MET A 74 9.86 4.06 5.69
N GLU A 75 8.65 4.47 5.35
CA GLU A 75 8.14 5.83 5.61
C GLU A 75 7.87 6.06 7.09
N HIS A 76 7.27 5.05 7.76
CA HIS A 76 6.88 5.16 9.15
C HIS A 76 8.07 5.08 10.11
N PHE A 77 9.03 4.18 9.85
CA PHE A 77 10.18 3.94 10.70
C PHE A 77 11.47 4.46 10.06
N ALA A 78 11.91 5.64 10.50
CA ALA A 78 13.11 6.28 9.96
C ALA A 78 14.40 5.50 10.28
N GLU A 79 14.41 4.75 11.38
CA GLU A 79 15.53 3.93 11.87
C GLU A 79 15.77 2.65 11.05
N LEU A 80 14.82 2.23 10.21
CA LEU A 80 15.00 1.06 9.35
C LEU A 80 16.07 1.29 8.30
N HIS A 81 17.09 0.45 8.30
CA HIS A 81 18.10 0.37 7.23
C HIS A 81 17.58 -0.39 6.01
N ALA A 82 16.80 -1.45 6.25
CA ALA A 82 16.11 -2.21 5.22
C ALA A 82 14.92 -2.96 5.82
N VAL A 83 13.97 -3.33 4.95
CA VAL A 83 12.87 -4.23 5.26
C VAL A 83 12.73 -5.25 4.13
N GLU A 84 12.44 -6.49 4.48
CA GLU A 84 12.03 -7.55 3.57
C GLU A 84 10.62 -7.97 3.94
N VAL A 85 9.76 -8.06 2.93
CA VAL A 85 8.36 -8.43 3.05
C VAL A 85 8.12 -9.66 2.21
N THR A 86 7.67 -10.74 2.83
CA THR A 86 7.20 -11.93 2.13
C THR A 86 5.67 -11.98 2.20
N ILE A 87 5.01 -12.09 1.05
CA ILE A 87 3.58 -12.31 0.96
C ILE A 87 3.33 -13.71 0.47
N HIS A 88 2.64 -14.50 1.29
CA HIS A 88 2.19 -15.84 0.96
C HIS A 88 0.72 -15.81 0.53
N LYS A 89 0.42 -16.58 -0.51
CA LYS A 89 -0.93 -16.73 -1.06
C LYS A 89 -1.28 -18.23 -1.20
N PRO A 90 -1.56 -18.91 -0.08
CA PRO A 90 -1.78 -20.36 -0.08
C PRO A 90 -3.03 -20.78 -0.86
N ALA A 91 -4.01 -19.90 -1.00
CA ALA A 91 -5.22 -20.16 -1.80
C ALA A 91 -5.17 -19.48 -3.19
N ALA A 92 -3.98 -19.36 -3.79
CA ALA A 92 -3.85 -18.86 -5.15
C ALA A 92 -4.67 -19.71 -6.14
N PRO A 93 -5.38 -19.09 -7.12
CA PRO A 93 -6.27 -19.81 -8.04
C PRO A 93 -5.47 -20.51 -9.14
N ILE A 94 -4.66 -21.49 -8.76
CA ILE A 94 -3.83 -22.30 -9.65
C ILE A 94 -4.45 -23.69 -9.76
N PRO A 95 -4.79 -24.18 -10.96
CA PRO A 95 -5.44 -25.48 -11.15
C PRO A 95 -4.45 -26.65 -11.07
N LEU A 96 -3.54 -26.61 -10.10
CA LEU A 96 -2.51 -27.62 -9.85
C LEU A 96 -2.40 -27.86 -8.34
N THR A 97 -1.83 -29.02 -7.96
CA THR A 97 -1.49 -29.26 -6.56
C THR A 97 -0.23 -28.46 -6.19
N PHE A 98 -0.33 -27.62 -5.18
CA PHE A 98 0.78 -26.84 -4.63
C PHE A 98 0.47 -26.52 -3.17
N ASP A 99 1.49 -26.17 -2.41
CA ASP A 99 1.34 -25.81 -0.99
C ASP A 99 1.15 -24.31 -0.79
N ASP A 100 1.93 -23.51 -1.51
CA ASP A 100 1.94 -22.06 -1.36
C ASP A 100 2.53 -21.37 -2.60
N VAL A 101 2.18 -20.10 -2.77
CA VAL A 101 2.84 -19.15 -3.68
C VAL A 101 3.26 -17.95 -2.87
N ALA A 102 4.51 -17.61 -2.90
CA ALA A 102 5.03 -16.47 -2.19
C ALA A 102 5.88 -15.55 -3.08
N VAL A 103 5.90 -14.26 -2.74
CA VAL A 103 6.82 -13.27 -3.30
C VAL A 103 7.57 -12.59 -2.17
N VAL A 104 8.81 -12.22 -2.45
CA VAL A 104 9.69 -11.51 -1.51
C VAL A 104 10.07 -10.17 -2.12
N ALA A 105 9.76 -9.08 -1.42
CA ALA A 105 10.18 -7.73 -1.77
C ALA A 105 11.13 -7.19 -0.71
N ARG A 106 12.32 -6.75 -1.11
CA ARG A 106 13.30 -6.12 -0.23
C ARG A 106 13.51 -4.66 -0.60
N ARG A 107 13.50 -3.79 0.39
CA ARG A 107 13.74 -2.34 0.23
C ARG A 107 14.76 -1.86 1.23
N SER A 108 15.81 -1.19 0.77
CA SER A 108 16.79 -0.51 1.61
C SER A 108 16.46 0.97 1.74
N ARG A 109 16.93 1.63 2.80
CA ARG A 109 16.80 3.09 3.00
C ARG A 109 17.29 3.87 1.80
N LYS A 110 18.48 3.52 1.29
CA LYS A 110 19.06 4.18 0.11
C LYS A 110 18.16 4.09 -1.13
N ALA A 111 17.57 2.91 -1.39
CA ALA A 111 16.69 2.72 -2.54
C ALA A 111 15.34 3.44 -2.35
N HIS A 112 14.81 3.43 -1.13
CA HIS A 112 13.59 4.15 -0.76
C HIS A 112 13.74 5.65 -0.99
N ASP A 113 14.76 6.26 -0.42
CA ASP A 113 15.03 7.70 -0.54
C ASP A 113 15.31 8.12 -1.99
N ALA A 114 15.95 7.25 -2.78
CA ALA A 114 16.17 7.49 -4.21
C ALA A 114 14.84 7.50 -4.99
N ALA A 115 13.93 6.58 -4.66
CA ALA A 115 12.61 6.51 -5.28
C ALA A 115 11.75 7.75 -4.96
N LEU A 116 11.77 8.22 -3.72
CA LEU A 116 11.06 9.45 -3.31
C LEU A 116 11.58 10.68 -4.07
N ARG A 117 12.90 10.78 -4.28
CA ARG A 117 13.49 11.89 -5.06
C ARG A 117 13.17 11.81 -6.55
N ALA A 118 12.96 10.61 -7.09
CA ALA A 118 12.64 10.39 -8.50
C ALA A 118 11.15 10.51 -8.82
N ALA A 119 10.27 10.46 -7.81
CA ALA A 119 8.84 10.61 -8.00
C ALA A 119 8.54 12.04 -8.51
N PRO A 120 7.78 12.21 -9.62
CA PRO A 120 7.38 13.54 -10.09
C PRO A 120 6.51 14.19 -9.01
N ALA A 121 6.80 15.46 -8.71
CA ALA A 121 5.93 16.27 -7.86
C ALA A 121 4.51 16.24 -8.44
N HIS A 122 3.56 15.65 -7.73
CA HIS A 122 2.16 15.69 -8.13
C HIS A 122 1.73 17.15 -8.08
N GLY A 123 1.65 17.77 -9.26
CA GLY A 123 1.09 19.10 -9.44
C GLY A 123 -0.35 19.06 -8.95
N THR A 124 -0.67 19.95 -8.03
CA THR A 124 -2.02 20.29 -7.62
C THR A 124 -2.80 20.65 -8.88
N GLN A 125 -3.64 19.77 -9.39
CA GLN A 125 -4.64 20.16 -10.38
C GLN A 125 -5.70 20.98 -9.64
N GLU A 126 -5.53 22.29 -9.66
CA GLU A 126 -6.63 23.20 -9.44
C GLU A 126 -7.68 22.95 -10.51
N SER A 127 -8.78 22.34 -10.11
CA SER A 127 -9.98 22.29 -10.92
C SER A 127 -10.60 23.69 -10.98
N ALA A 128 -10.28 24.44 -12.03
CA ALA A 128 -10.99 25.66 -12.38
C ALA A 128 -12.39 25.27 -12.88
N THR A 129 -13.36 25.30 -11.99
CA THR A 129 -14.78 25.23 -12.37
C THR A 129 -15.19 26.58 -12.90
N SER A 130 -15.18 26.74 -14.21
CA SER A 130 -15.79 27.86 -14.90
C SER A 130 -17.31 27.64 -14.97
N ALA A 131 -18.02 28.28 -14.07
CA ALA A 131 -19.46 28.44 -14.18
C ALA A 131 -19.74 29.56 -15.17
N SER A 132 -20.19 29.22 -16.37
CA SER A 132 -20.78 30.16 -17.31
C SER A 132 -22.30 30.11 -17.16
N ALA A 133 -22.83 31.08 -16.43
CA ALA A 133 -24.25 31.40 -16.44
C ALA A 133 -24.51 32.28 -17.66
N THR A 134 -25.37 31.81 -18.57
CA THR A 134 -25.96 32.65 -19.59
C THR A 134 -27.47 32.64 -19.41
N SER A 135 -27.96 33.72 -18.86
CA SER A 135 -29.36 34.15 -18.90
C SER A 135 -29.63 34.76 -20.27
N GLU A 136 -30.74 34.43 -20.85
CA GLU A 136 -31.57 35.35 -21.70
C GLU A 136 -32.80 34.58 -22.16
N SER A 137 -33.90 35.02 -21.64
CA SER A 137 -34.85 35.99 -22.18
C SER A 137 -35.87 35.33 -23.12
N THR A 138 -37.07 35.22 -22.55
CA THR A 138 -38.34 35.12 -23.28
C THR A 138 -38.55 36.34 -24.19
N PRO A 139 -39.25 36.20 -25.31
CA PRO A 139 -40.32 37.13 -25.58
C PRO A 139 -41.67 36.44 -25.83
N GLU A 140 -42.61 37.01 -25.21
CA GLU A 140 -44.03 37.10 -25.44
C GLU A 140 -44.42 37.47 -26.88
N GLY A 141 -45.58 36.98 -27.29
CA GLY A 141 -46.26 37.45 -28.49
C GLY A 141 -47.26 36.42 -29.01
N ALA A 142 -48.47 36.44 -28.53
CA ALA A 142 -49.69 37.04 -29.00
C ALA A 142 -50.19 36.54 -30.36
N GLY A 143 -51.37 36.01 -30.40
CA GLY A 143 -52.23 36.31 -31.48
C GLY A 143 -52.97 35.18 -32.20
N ARG A 144 -54.17 34.96 -31.80
CA ARG A 144 -55.36 34.52 -32.54
C ARG A 144 -55.60 33.04 -32.72
#